data_cca7540ed1b2cfadb844301292eb2f0a
#
_entry.id   cca7540ed1b2cfadb844301292eb2f0a
#
_cell.length_a   1.000
_cell.length_b   1.000
_cell.length_c   1.000
_cell.angle_alpha   90.00
_cell.angle_beta   90.00
_cell.angle_gamma   90.00
#
_symmetry.space_group_name_H-M   'P 1'
#
loop_
_entity.id
_entity.type
_entity.pdbx_description
1 polymer ?
#
loop_
_entity_poly.entity_id
_entity_poly.type
_entity_poly.pdbx_seq_one_letter_code
_entity_poly.pdbx_strand_id
1 'polypeptide(L)'
;MDWPTLLATKIGNGGNLLPDYEWVAFYSNTSYSVDANATIHATVSIKIKTSPDNLQFKLGYCVANSTDGLSSSDRYATAFPGCFQSIGTGDLIDFCYPQISTVDPRTSTDNDIVTVTFDGGVQSTKLDNASQVYLCVSGITDKGDSLSACIQTDATKMTSLGLNKWQKDIWPRKLFNLTDNEHLTGLRYFFTDAAGGNKVGYAGGSTPFTYTFKCQ
;
A
#
# COMPACT_ATOMS: atom_id res chain seq x y z
N MET A 1 29.55 14.95 -0.88
CA MET A 1 28.25 14.27 -0.92
C MET A 1 27.86 14.02 0.54
N ASP A 2 26.67 14.41 0.95
CA ASP A 2 26.18 14.15 2.29
C ASP A 2 25.78 12.68 2.48
N TRP A 3 25.68 12.23 3.72
CA TRP A 3 25.35 10.85 4.04
C TRP A 3 24.01 10.38 3.48
N PRO A 4 22.90 11.14 3.60
CA PRO A 4 21.62 10.74 3.02
C PRO A 4 21.68 10.49 1.52
N THR A 5 22.33 11.38 0.77
CA THR A 5 22.51 11.22 -0.68
C THR A 5 23.38 10.02 -1.03
N LEU A 6 24.45 9.78 -0.25
CA LEU A 6 25.32 8.62 -0.45
C LEU A 6 24.57 7.29 -0.20
N LEU A 7 23.78 7.22 0.87
CA LEU A 7 22.95 6.07 1.20
C LEU A 7 21.89 5.81 0.13
N ALA A 8 21.18 6.86 -0.31
CA ALA A 8 20.18 6.75 -1.38
C ALA A 8 20.79 6.21 -2.68
N THR A 9 22.01 6.65 -3.02
CA THR A 9 22.72 6.21 -4.24
C THR A 9 23.24 4.78 -4.14
N LYS A 10 23.84 4.40 -3.01
CA LYS A 10 24.49 3.09 -2.84
C LYS A 10 23.57 1.97 -2.38
N ILE A 11 22.60 2.29 -1.53
CA ILE A 11 21.72 1.32 -0.86
C ILE A 11 20.31 1.38 -1.43
N GLY A 12 19.87 2.59 -1.84
CA GLY A 12 18.54 2.80 -2.38
C GLY A 12 17.44 2.84 -1.32
N ASN A 13 16.21 2.51 -1.71
CA ASN A 13 15.01 2.61 -0.89
C ASN A 13 14.65 1.33 -0.11
N GLY A 14 15.50 0.31 -0.13
CA GLY A 14 15.26 -0.96 0.55
C GLY A 14 14.03 -1.74 0.06
N GLY A 15 13.56 -1.45 -1.16
CA GLY A 15 12.39 -2.10 -1.77
C GLY A 15 11.06 -1.51 -1.30
N ASN A 16 11.03 -0.29 -0.76
CA ASN A 16 9.81 0.47 -0.59
C ASN A 16 9.30 0.97 -1.95
N LEU A 17 7.98 1.03 -2.09
CA LEU A 17 7.31 1.66 -3.22
C LEU A 17 7.02 3.15 -2.97
N LEU A 18 7.45 3.65 -1.83
CA LEU A 18 7.33 5.07 -1.47
C LEU A 18 8.21 5.88 -2.42
N PRO A 19 7.65 6.84 -3.17
CA PRO A 19 8.43 7.67 -4.10
C PRO A 19 9.38 8.61 -3.35
N ASP A 20 8.98 9.09 -2.18
CA ASP A 20 9.68 10.06 -1.36
C ASP A 20 10.16 9.39 -0.06
N TYR A 21 11.30 8.74 -0.11
CA TYR A 21 11.99 8.23 1.08
C TYR A 21 13.20 9.10 1.39
N GLU A 22 13.54 9.17 2.68
CA GLU A 22 14.68 9.91 3.16
C GLU A 22 15.54 9.04 4.08
N TRP A 23 16.85 9.11 3.86
CA TRP A 23 17.84 8.58 4.78
C TRP A 23 18.21 9.67 5.80
N VAL A 24 18.10 9.35 7.08
CA VAL A 24 18.49 10.25 8.18
C VAL A 24 19.73 9.69 8.84
N ALA A 25 20.81 10.48 8.89
CA ALA A 25 22.06 10.07 9.51
C ALA A 25 22.13 10.56 10.97
N PHE A 26 22.48 9.65 11.87
CA PHE A 26 22.75 9.93 13.26
C PHE A 26 24.20 9.61 13.56
N TYR A 27 24.84 10.44 14.37
CA TYR A 27 26.21 10.25 14.81
C TYR A 27 26.24 9.94 16.30
N SER A 28 27.11 9.01 16.68
CA SER A 28 27.41 8.77 18.09
C SER A 28 28.13 9.99 18.69
N ASN A 29 27.70 10.43 19.87
CA ASN A 29 28.39 11.50 20.60
C ASN A 29 29.69 11.02 21.25
N THR A 30 29.94 9.72 21.25
CA THR A 30 31.08 9.08 21.89
C THR A 30 31.84 8.25 20.88
N SER A 31 33.16 8.40 20.88
CA SER A 31 34.05 7.52 20.13
C SER A 31 34.39 6.29 20.94
N TYR A 32 34.37 5.13 20.27
CA TYR A 32 34.73 3.85 20.88
C TYR A 32 36.00 3.32 20.20
N SER A 33 36.99 2.95 21.03
CA SER A 33 38.15 2.20 20.54
C SER A 33 37.87 0.72 20.71
N VAL A 34 38.18 -0.07 19.67
CA VAL A 34 37.92 -1.50 19.66
C VAL A 34 39.22 -2.21 19.37
N ASP A 35 39.61 -3.14 20.24
CA ASP A 35 40.80 -3.96 20.02
C ASP A 35 40.59 -4.93 18.86
N ALA A 36 41.69 -5.31 18.22
CA ALA A 36 41.64 -6.29 17.15
C ALA A 36 41.00 -7.60 17.62
N ASN A 37 40.10 -8.13 16.84
CA ASN A 37 39.30 -9.35 17.13
C ASN A 37 38.31 -9.26 18.30
N ALA A 38 38.04 -8.08 18.84
CA ALA A 38 37.00 -7.91 19.83
C ALA A 38 35.60 -8.01 19.19
N THR A 39 34.68 -8.68 19.91
CA THR A 39 33.25 -8.68 19.54
C THR A 39 32.54 -7.60 20.32
N ILE A 40 31.83 -6.74 19.61
CA ILE A 40 31.02 -5.68 20.24
C ILE A 40 29.55 -5.98 20.02
N HIS A 41 28.78 -5.81 21.07
CA HIS A 41 27.33 -5.77 21.02
C HIS A 41 26.85 -4.35 21.32
N ALA A 42 26.08 -3.78 20.41
CA ALA A 42 25.46 -2.48 20.57
C ALA A 42 23.96 -2.57 20.37
N THR A 43 23.20 -1.87 21.20
CA THR A 43 21.76 -1.71 21.06
C THR A 43 21.47 -0.25 20.73
N VAL A 44 20.81 -0.02 19.61
CA VAL A 44 20.38 1.31 19.19
C VAL A 44 18.86 1.37 19.27
N SER A 45 18.35 2.28 20.11
CA SER A 45 16.92 2.53 20.25
C SER A 45 16.54 3.76 19.45
N ILE A 46 15.67 3.59 18.46
CA ILE A 46 15.21 4.66 17.59
C ILE A 46 13.72 4.88 17.82
N LYS A 47 13.34 6.13 18.09
CA LYS A 47 11.93 6.55 18.13
C LYS A 47 11.60 7.28 16.84
N ILE A 48 10.59 6.82 16.14
CA ILE A 48 10.07 7.47 14.94
C ILE A 48 8.65 7.97 15.19
N LYS A 49 8.34 9.13 14.62
CA LYS A 49 6.96 9.64 14.58
C LYS A 49 6.32 9.13 13.30
N THR A 50 5.23 8.41 13.44
CA THR A 50 4.42 7.94 12.30
C THR A 50 3.32 8.94 11.99
N SER A 51 2.74 8.84 10.77
CA SER A 51 1.50 9.52 10.39
C SER A 51 0.34 9.07 11.29
N PRO A 52 -0.72 9.88 11.46
CA PRO A 52 -1.97 9.43 12.04
C PRO A 52 -2.71 8.41 11.17
N ASP A 53 -2.28 8.21 9.92
CA ASP A 53 -2.89 7.28 8.99
C ASP A 53 -2.48 5.83 9.25
N ASN A 54 -3.27 4.90 8.75
CA ASN A 54 -2.95 3.48 8.75
C ASN A 54 -1.96 3.18 7.60
N LEU A 55 -0.69 2.96 7.95
CA LEU A 55 0.41 2.83 6.98
C LEU A 55 1.11 1.48 7.07
N GLN A 56 1.52 0.94 5.94
CA GLN A 56 2.44 -0.19 5.85
C GLN A 56 3.65 0.18 4.99
N PHE A 57 4.87 0.02 5.56
CA PHE A 57 6.11 0.44 4.92
C PHE A 57 7.29 -0.39 5.43
N LYS A 58 8.44 -0.26 4.79
CA LYS A 58 9.70 -0.87 5.24
C LYS A 58 10.59 0.21 5.85
N LEU A 59 11.33 -0.17 6.89
CA LEU A 59 12.41 0.62 7.45
C LEU A 59 13.74 0.02 7.01
N GLY A 60 14.69 0.88 6.64
CA GLY A 60 16.06 0.48 6.36
C GLY A 60 16.99 1.01 7.45
N TYR A 61 17.96 0.21 7.82
CA TYR A 61 19.01 0.59 8.77
C TYR A 61 20.36 0.39 8.12
N CYS A 62 21.26 1.35 8.32
CA CYS A 62 22.64 1.24 7.92
C CYS A 62 23.52 1.68 9.09
N VAL A 63 24.49 0.86 9.44
CA VAL A 63 25.53 1.18 10.43
C VAL A 63 26.87 1.20 9.74
N ALA A 64 27.59 2.30 9.88
CA ALA A 64 28.93 2.48 9.31
C ALA A 64 29.79 3.26 10.28
N ASN A 65 31.12 3.12 10.18
CA ASN A 65 32.00 4.04 10.87
C ASN A 65 32.12 5.37 10.11
N SER A 66 32.41 6.45 10.82
CA SER A 66 32.47 7.79 10.25
C SER A 66 33.71 8.03 9.38
N THR A 67 34.76 7.20 9.51
CA THR A 67 36.02 7.34 8.80
C THR A 67 35.99 6.67 7.43
N ASP A 68 35.59 5.42 7.39
CA ASP A 68 35.58 4.63 6.15
C ASP A 68 34.26 4.79 5.37
N GLY A 69 33.21 5.13 6.06
CA GLY A 69 31.89 5.35 5.47
C GLY A 69 31.35 4.11 4.76
N LEU A 70 30.89 4.29 3.52
CA LEU A 70 30.41 3.22 2.63
C LEU A 70 31.45 2.86 1.57
N SER A 71 32.73 2.94 1.89
CA SER A 71 33.84 2.72 0.93
C SER A 71 33.88 1.29 0.40
N SER A 72 33.65 0.31 1.28
CA SER A 72 33.59 -1.12 0.93
C SER A 72 32.54 -1.84 1.80
N SER A 73 32.08 -3.00 1.34
CA SER A 73 30.98 -3.75 1.98
C SER A 73 31.32 -4.33 3.36
N ASP A 74 32.60 -4.39 3.73
CA ASP A 74 33.07 -4.81 5.04
C ASP A 74 33.11 -3.66 6.08
N ARG A 75 32.82 -2.43 5.65
CA ARG A 75 32.88 -1.21 6.48
C ARG A 75 31.51 -0.72 6.94
N TYR A 76 30.45 -1.33 6.46
CA TYR A 76 29.10 -1.03 6.88
C TYR A 76 28.23 -2.28 6.89
N ALA A 77 27.13 -2.22 7.64
CA ALA A 77 26.11 -3.25 7.64
C ALA A 77 24.74 -2.62 7.38
N THR A 78 23.92 -3.31 6.60
CA THR A 78 22.54 -2.90 6.34
C THR A 78 21.57 -3.95 6.82
N ALA A 79 20.39 -3.52 7.28
CA ALA A 79 19.29 -4.38 7.61
C ALA A 79 17.98 -3.76 7.08
N PHE A 80 17.21 -4.60 6.38
CA PHE A 80 15.87 -4.26 5.88
C PHE A 80 14.89 -5.30 6.44
N PRO A 81 14.34 -5.06 7.63
CA PRO A 81 13.33 -5.93 8.20
C PRO A 81 12.08 -5.97 7.30
N GLY A 82 11.18 -6.91 7.56
CA GLY A 82 9.91 -7.02 6.85
C GLY A 82 9.04 -5.77 6.97
N CYS A 83 7.88 -5.81 6.33
CA CYS A 83 6.93 -4.71 6.39
C CYS A 83 6.51 -4.41 7.82
N PHE A 84 6.51 -3.14 8.16
CA PHE A 84 6.08 -2.61 9.44
C PHE A 84 4.74 -1.89 9.23
N GLN A 85 3.78 -2.16 10.09
CA GLN A 85 2.49 -1.47 10.07
C GLN A 85 2.40 -0.48 11.24
N SER A 86 2.11 0.78 10.90
CA SER A 86 1.64 1.79 11.84
C SER A 86 0.12 1.78 11.83
N ILE A 87 -0.49 1.43 12.95
CA ILE A 87 -1.94 1.43 13.08
C ILE A 87 -2.41 2.86 13.34
N GLY A 88 -3.22 3.37 12.44
CA GLY A 88 -3.78 4.70 12.47
C GLY A 88 -5.25 4.70 12.08
N THR A 89 -5.72 5.79 11.49
CA THR A 89 -7.11 5.95 11.02
C THR A 89 -7.18 5.85 9.49
N GLY A 90 -8.34 5.44 8.96
CA GLY A 90 -8.59 5.31 7.53
C GLY A 90 -8.12 3.98 6.94
N ASP A 91 -8.24 3.89 5.62
CA ASP A 91 -7.82 2.71 4.87
C ASP A 91 -6.29 2.56 4.88
N LEU A 92 -5.84 1.33 4.77
CA LEU A 92 -4.41 1.02 4.74
C LEU A 92 -3.76 1.64 3.50
N ILE A 93 -2.73 2.47 3.73
CA ILE A 93 -1.83 2.96 2.70
C ILE A 93 -0.59 2.04 2.70
N ASP A 94 -0.46 1.24 1.67
CA ASP A 94 0.57 0.20 1.59
C ASP A 94 1.71 0.61 0.65
N PHE A 95 2.90 0.74 1.22
CA PHE A 95 4.15 1.00 0.49
C PHE A 95 5.04 -0.24 0.36
N CYS A 96 4.57 -1.40 0.81
CA CYS A 96 5.29 -2.66 0.71
C CYS A 96 4.96 -3.43 -0.56
N TYR A 97 3.72 -3.33 -1.00
CA TYR A 97 3.22 -4.06 -2.16
C TYR A 97 2.75 -3.10 -3.26
N PRO A 98 2.85 -3.52 -4.52
CA PRO A 98 2.34 -2.74 -5.63
C PRO A 98 0.86 -2.38 -5.44
N GLN A 99 0.54 -1.11 -5.60
CA GLN A 99 -0.83 -0.61 -5.47
C GLN A 99 -1.58 -0.81 -6.79
N ILE A 100 -2.08 -2.03 -7.00
CA ILE A 100 -2.86 -2.40 -8.19
C ILE A 100 -4.30 -1.88 -8.16
N SER A 101 -4.72 -1.27 -7.05
CA SER A 101 -6.02 -0.62 -6.92
C SER A 101 -5.91 0.67 -6.12
N THR A 102 -6.67 1.66 -6.57
CA THR A 102 -6.88 2.92 -5.85
C THR A 102 -8.35 3.30 -5.87
N VAL A 103 -8.79 4.01 -4.83
CA VAL A 103 -10.13 4.62 -4.77
C VAL A 103 -9.96 6.12 -4.56
N ASP A 104 -10.63 6.91 -5.37
CA ASP A 104 -10.64 8.37 -5.27
C ASP A 104 -12.09 8.90 -5.18
N PRO A 105 -12.39 9.78 -4.22
CA PRO A 105 -11.53 10.27 -3.16
C PRO A 105 -11.20 9.19 -2.12
N ARG A 106 -10.04 9.33 -1.46
CA ARG A 106 -9.61 8.38 -0.41
C ARG A 106 -10.54 8.35 0.80
N THR A 107 -11.32 9.40 1.00
CA THR A 107 -12.31 9.50 2.07
C THR A 107 -13.57 10.11 1.51
N SER A 108 -14.70 9.39 1.68
CA SER A 108 -16.01 9.81 1.21
C SER A 108 -17.10 9.29 2.14
N THR A 109 -18.32 9.68 1.89
CA THR A 109 -19.52 9.06 2.43
C THR A 109 -20.08 8.03 1.45
N ASP A 110 -21.04 7.22 1.84
CA ASP A 110 -21.71 6.26 0.96
C ASP A 110 -22.58 6.94 -0.12
N ASN A 111 -22.81 8.24 0.03
CA ASN A 111 -23.59 9.06 -0.91
C ASN A 111 -22.74 9.79 -1.96
N ASP A 112 -21.41 9.72 -1.85
CA ASP A 112 -20.50 10.31 -2.82
C ASP A 112 -20.25 9.35 -3.98
N ILE A 113 -19.87 9.90 -5.12
CA ILE A 113 -19.33 9.10 -6.24
C ILE A 113 -17.87 8.82 -5.94
N VAL A 114 -17.49 7.55 -6.02
CA VAL A 114 -16.10 7.13 -5.89
C VAL A 114 -15.62 6.45 -7.16
N THR A 115 -14.38 6.73 -7.52
CA THR A 115 -13.71 6.17 -8.69
C THR A 115 -12.80 5.04 -8.24
N VAL A 116 -13.09 3.82 -8.64
CA VAL A 116 -12.25 2.65 -8.39
C VAL A 116 -11.37 2.39 -9.62
N THR A 117 -10.06 2.36 -9.41
CA THR A 117 -9.09 2.08 -10.48
C THR A 117 -8.43 0.72 -10.24
N PHE A 118 -8.25 -0.05 -11.31
CA PHE A 118 -7.37 -1.21 -11.38
C PHE A 118 -6.20 -0.87 -12.31
N ASP A 119 -4.97 -1.07 -11.83
CA ASP A 119 -3.74 -0.87 -12.59
C ASP A 119 -2.94 -2.18 -12.65
N GLY A 120 -3.22 -2.98 -13.68
CA GLY A 120 -2.53 -4.23 -13.95
C GLY A 120 -1.14 -4.03 -14.59
N GLY A 121 -0.73 -2.80 -14.88
CA GLY A 121 0.62 -2.48 -15.33
C GLY A 121 1.66 -2.50 -14.19
N VAL A 122 1.21 -2.42 -12.94
CA VAL A 122 2.09 -2.34 -11.75
C VAL A 122 2.70 -3.69 -11.40
N GLN A 123 1.94 -4.77 -11.55
CA GLN A 123 2.41 -6.16 -11.39
C GLN A 123 1.59 -7.12 -12.23
N SER A 124 2.17 -8.27 -12.57
CA SER A 124 1.45 -9.33 -13.28
C SER A 124 0.32 -9.92 -12.43
N THR A 125 -0.84 -10.07 -13.02
CA THR A 125 -2.05 -10.59 -12.41
C THR A 125 -2.77 -11.59 -13.30
N LYS A 126 -3.80 -12.27 -12.79
CA LYS A 126 -4.66 -13.16 -13.60
C LYS A 126 -5.47 -12.40 -14.66
N LEU A 127 -5.45 -11.07 -14.66
CA LEU A 127 -6.19 -10.21 -15.58
C LEU A 127 -5.31 -9.57 -16.67
N ASP A 128 -4.03 -9.92 -16.77
CA ASP A 128 -3.08 -9.29 -17.72
C ASP A 128 -3.54 -9.34 -19.18
N ASN A 129 -4.26 -10.40 -19.56
CA ASN A 129 -4.78 -10.59 -20.90
C ASN A 129 -6.32 -10.46 -20.97
N ALA A 130 -6.94 -9.87 -19.95
CA ALA A 130 -8.39 -9.71 -19.97
C ALA A 130 -8.81 -8.65 -21.00
N SER A 131 -9.69 -9.03 -21.91
CA SER A 131 -10.27 -8.10 -22.88
C SER A 131 -11.25 -7.12 -22.24
N GLN A 132 -11.75 -7.44 -21.05
CA GLN A 132 -12.66 -6.64 -20.25
C GLN A 132 -12.52 -6.99 -18.78
N VAL A 133 -12.49 -5.96 -17.94
CA VAL A 133 -12.46 -6.09 -16.48
C VAL A 133 -13.77 -5.59 -15.87
N TYR A 134 -14.20 -6.26 -14.82
CA TYR A 134 -15.40 -5.92 -14.04
C TYR A 134 -15.05 -5.75 -12.56
N LEU A 135 -15.74 -4.85 -11.92
CA LEU A 135 -15.69 -4.65 -10.48
C LEU A 135 -16.67 -5.62 -9.79
N CYS A 136 -16.15 -6.52 -8.98
CA CYS A 136 -16.94 -7.38 -8.11
C CYS A 136 -16.94 -6.77 -6.71
N VAL A 137 -18.00 -6.11 -6.30
CA VAL A 137 -18.03 -5.31 -5.07
C VAL A 137 -19.16 -5.73 -4.15
N SER A 138 -18.90 -5.69 -2.84
CA SER A 138 -19.88 -5.87 -1.77
C SER A 138 -19.87 -4.64 -0.86
N GLY A 139 -21.06 -4.08 -0.59
CA GLY A 139 -21.26 -3.05 0.39
C GLY A 139 -21.51 -3.66 1.77
N ILE A 140 -20.88 -3.13 2.81
CA ILE A 140 -21.09 -3.52 4.20
C ILE A 140 -21.98 -2.46 4.85
N THR A 141 -23.13 -2.88 5.34
CA THR A 141 -24.09 -1.96 5.98
C THR A 141 -23.66 -1.63 7.42
N ASP A 142 -24.24 -0.60 7.99
CA ASP A 142 -24.11 -0.24 9.41
C ASP A 142 -24.66 -1.31 10.36
N LYS A 143 -25.53 -2.21 9.86
CA LYS A 143 -26.05 -3.38 10.60
C LYS A 143 -25.16 -4.62 10.47
N GLY A 144 -24.08 -4.54 9.66
CA GLY A 144 -23.17 -5.64 9.42
C GLY A 144 -23.59 -6.58 8.28
N ASP A 145 -24.69 -6.28 7.58
CA ASP A 145 -25.12 -7.05 6.41
C ASP A 145 -24.20 -6.78 5.21
N SER A 146 -24.12 -7.74 4.29
CA SER A 146 -23.34 -7.61 3.06
C SER A 146 -24.26 -7.63 1.85
N LEU A 147 -24.26 -6.54 1.09
CA LEU A 147 -24.95 -6.40 -0.18
C LEU A 147 -23.97 -6.66 -1.32
N SER A 148 -24.35 -7.46 -2.32
CA SER A 148 -23.43 -7.87 -3.38
C SER A 148 -23.84 -7.31 -4.74
N ALA A 149 -22.86 -6.73 -5.46
CA ALA A 149 -22.92 -6.37 -6.86
C ALA A 149 -21.73 -7.01 -7.60
N CYS A 150 -21.67 -8.35 -7.61
CA CYS A 150 -20.57 -9.13 -8.15
C CYS A 150 -20.99 -9.93 -9.39
N ILE A 151 -21.70 -9.28 -10.30
CA ILE A 151 -22.12 -9.82 -11.59
C ILE A 151 -21.57 -8.97 -12.73
N GLN A 152 -21.26 -9.60 -13.86
CA GLN A 152 -20.65 -8.94 -15.04
C GLN A 152 -21.75 -8.24 -15.88
N THR A 153 -22.12 -7.04 -15.42
CA THR A 153 -23.12 -6.16 -16.06
C THR A 153 -22.53 -4.78 -16.35
N ASP A 154 -23.26 -3.94 -17.05
CA ASP A 154 -22.84 -2.56 -17.33
C ASP A 154 -22.63 -1.75 -16.04
N ALA A 155 -23.35 -2.08 -14.95
CA ALA A 155 -23.18 -1.43 -13.67
C ALA A 155 -21.80 -1.69 -13.05
N THR A 156 -21.19 -2.85 -13.33
CA THR A 156 -19.89 -3.27 -12.79
C THR A 156 -18.76 -3.28 -13.83
N LYS A 157 -19.10 -3.10 -15.12
CA LYS A 157 -18.13 -3.04 -16.21
C LYS A 157 -17.21 -1.84 -16.07
N MET A 158 -15.90 -2.08 -16.13
CA MET A 158 -14.90 -1.03 -16.05
C MET A 158 -14.54 -0.48 -17.43
N THR A 159 -14.16 0.78 -17.49
CA THR A 159 -13.68 1.45 -18.70
C THR A 159 -12.17 1.29 -18.79
N SER A 160 -11.67 0.84 -19.95
CA SER A 160 -10.23 0.75 -20.19
C SER A 160 -9.63 2.15 -20.40
N LEU A 161 -8.51 2.39 -19.74
CA LEU A 161 -7.67 3.58 -19.92
C LEU A 161 -6.41 3.28 -20.75
N GLY A 162 -6.26 2.05 -21.25
CA GLY A 162 -5.05 1.57 -21.91
C GLY A 162 -4.02 1.00 -20.94
N LEU A 163 -2.97 0.34 -21.46
CA LEU A 163 -1.84 -0.20 -20.68
C LEU A 163 -2.27 -1.07 -19.48
N ASN A 164 -3.29 -1.90 -19.67
CA ASN A 164 -3.90 -2.76 -18.64
C ASN A 164 -4.43 -1.96 -17.42
N LYS A 165 -4.85 -0.72 -17.64
CA LYS A 165 -5.44 0.14 -16.61
C LYS A 165 -6.94 0.31 -16.87
N TRP A 166 -7.73 0.20 -15.82
CA TRP A 166 -9.18 0.20 -15.89
C TRP A 166 -9.77 1.05 -14.75
N GLN A 167 -10.93 1.65 -15.01
CA GLN A 167 -11.57 2.56 -14.08
C GLN A 167 -13.08 2.35 -14.06
N LYS A 168 -13.68 2.54 -12.89
CA LYS A 168 -15.14 2.54 -12.71
C LYS A 168 -15.55 3.60 -11.68
N ASP A 169 -16.44 4.47 -12.10
CA ASP A 169 -17.15 5.37 -11.19
C ASP A 169 -18.38 4.63 -10.65
N ILE A 170 -18.56 4.65 -9.35
CA ILE A 170 -19.72 4.08 -8.67
C ILE A 170 -20.33 5.11 -7.72
N TRP A 171 -21.65 5.13 -7.68
CA TRP A 171 -22.40 5.76 -6.61
C TRP A 171 -22.94 4.65 -5.72
N PRO A 172 -22.35 4.42 -4.54
CA PRO A 172 -22.64 3.24 -3.72
C PRO A 172 -24.11 3.07 -3.39
N ARG A 173 -24.77 4.12 -2.95
CA ARG A 173 -26.22 4.08 -2.63
C ARG A 173 -27.06 3.61 -3.82
N LYS A 174 -26.76 4.09 -5.02
CA LYS A 174 -27.47 3.69 -6.23
C LYS A 174 -27.12 2.26 -6.66
N LEU A 175 -25.84 1.89 -6.55
CA LEU A 175 -25.36 0.56 -6.95
C LEU A 175 -26.03 -0.56 -6.15
N PHE A 176 -26.23 -0.32 -4.84
CA PHE A 176 -26.85 -1.30 -3.93
C PHE A 176 -28.34 -1.06 -3.69
N ASN A 177 -28.97 -0.08 -4.37
CA ASN A 177 -30.38 0.29 -4.21
C ASN A 177 -30.78 0.56 -2.76
N LEU A 178 -29.94 1.30 -2.02
CA LEU A 178 -30.19 1.62 -0.62
C LEU A 178 -31.38 2.56 -0.46
N THR A 179 -32.15 2.33 0.58
CA THR A 179 -33.17 3.27 1.07
C THR A 179 -32.53 4.39 1.90
N ASP A 180 -33.30 5.43 2.22
CA ASP A 180 -32.79 6.59 2.97
C ASP A 180 -32.28 6.23 4.39
N ASN A 181 -32.81 5.14 4.97
CA ASN A 181 -32.46 4.68 6.32
C ASN A 181 -31.36 3.61 6.34
N GLU A 182 -30.77 3.28 5.19
CA GLU A 182 -29.69 2.32 5.08
C GLU A 182 -28.40 3.05 4.73
N HIS A 183 -27.32 2.70 5.43
CA HIS A 183 -25.99 3.27 5.23
C HIS A 183 -24.96 2.20 5.04
N LEU A 184 -23.92 2.51 4.24
CA LEU A 184 -22.76 1.66 4.11
C LEU A 184 -21.64 2.20 4.98
N THR A 185 -20.97 1.29 5.67
CA THR A 185 -19.73 1.56 6.42
C THR A 185 -18.49 1.34 5.57
N GLY A 186 -18.61 0.56 4.47
CA GLY A 186 -17.49 0.32 3.58
C GLY A 186 -17.81 -0.58 2.40
N LEU A 187 -16.78 -0.79 1.58
CA LEU A 187 -16.81 -1.70 0.43
C LEU A 187 -15.74 -2.77 0.60
N ARG A 188 -16.04 -3.98 0.12
CA ARG A 188 -15.07 -5.04 -0.16
C ARG A 188 -15.16 -5.38 -1.63
N TYR A 189 -14.04 -5.42 -2.33
CA TYR A 189 -14.10 -5.62 -3.78
C TYR A 189 -12.92 -6.39 -4.35
N PHE A 190 -13.13 -6.87 -5.55
CA PHE A 190 -12.17 -7.55 -6.40
C PHE A 190 -12.33 -7.05 -7.82
N PHE A 191 -11.37 -7.37 -8.67
CA PHE A 191 -11.49 -7.24 -10.11
C PHE A 191 -11.63 -8.62 -10.72
N THR A 192 -12.47 -8.74 -11.75
CA THR A 192 -12.72 -10.02 -12.45
C THR A 192 -12.69 -9.83 -13.95
N ASP A 193 -12.44 -10.92 -14.68
CA ASP A 193 -12.65 -10.98 -16.12
C ASP A 193 -14.15 -11.07 -16.48
N ALA A 194 -14.46 -11.09 -17.78
CA ALA A 194 -15.82 -11.17 -18.28
C ALA A 194 -16.52 -12.49 -17.91
N ALA A 195 -15.78 -13.56 -17.69
CA ALA A 195 -16.32 -14.84 -17.26
C ALA A 195 -16.51 -14.92 -15.72
N GLY A 196 -15.95 -13.98 -14.97
CA GLY A 196 -15.96 -13.98 -13.51
C GLY A 196 -15.06 -15.04 -12.86
N GLY A 197 -14.31 -15.79 -13.69
CA GLY A 197 -13.47 -16.91 -13.25
C GLY A 197 -12.13 -16.47 -12.71
N ASN A 198 -11.51 -15.48 -13.32
CA ASN A 198 -10.27 -14.89 -12.83
C ASN A 198 -10.59 -13.74 -11.87
N LYS A 199 -10.12 -13.84 -10.65
CA LYS A 199 -10.37 -12.87 -9.59
C LYS A 199 -9.06 -12.35 -9.03
N VAL A 200 -8.93 -11.03 -8.93
CA VAL A 200 -7.75 -10.33 -8.40
C VAL A 200 -8.18 -9.46 -7.23
N GLY A 201 -7.58 -9.68 -6.08
CA GLY A 201 -7.74 -8.89 -4.87
C GLY A 201 -6.43 -8.25 -4.43
N TYR A 202 -6.36 -7.90 -3.15
CA TYR A 202 -5.22 -7.25 -2.52
C TYR A 202 -3.92 -8.03 -2.79
N ALA A 203 -2.86 -7.31 -3.15
CA ALA A 203 -1.57 -7.85 -3.54
C ALA A 203 -1.62 -8.92 -4.66
N GLY A 204 -2.64 -8.85 -5.55
CA GLY A 204 -2.85 -9.84 -6.61
C GLY A 204 -3.47 -11.17 -6.15
N GLY A 205 -3.79 -11.29 -4.87
CA GLY A 205 -4.28 -12.51 -4.22
C GLY A 205 -5.80 -12.64 -4.17
N SER A 206 -6.26 -13.46 -3.20
CA SER A 206 -7.67 -13.77 -2.96
C SER A 206 -8.31 -12.96 -1.83
N THR A 207 -7.56 -12.12 -1.15
CA THR A 207 -8.09 -11.19 -0.14
C THR A 207 -8.76 -10.01 -0.84
N PRO A 208 -9.98 -9.59 -0.44
CA PRO A 208 -10.59 -8.41 -1.05
C PRO A 208 -9.81 -7.14 -0.76
N PHE A 209 -9.89 -6.18 -1.66
CA PHE A 209 -9.62 -4.79 -1.32
C PHE A 209 -10.72 -4.28 -0.39
N THR A 210 -10.41 -3.31 0.44
CA THR A 210 -11.36 -2.66 1.34
C THR A 210 -11.33 -1.15 1.13
N TYR A 211 -12.47 -0.52 1.32
CA TYR A 211 -12.63 0.92 1.35
C TYR A 211 -13.63 1.26 2.44
N THR A 212 -13.31 2.21 3.32
CA THR A 212 -14.12 2.57 4.47
C THR A 212 -14.75 3.95 4.27
N PHE A 213 -16.07 4.04 4.42
CA PHE A 213 -16.76 5.31 4.38
C PHE A 213 -16.62 6.05 5.71
N LYS A 214 -16.60 7.39 5.64
CA LYS A 214 -16.75 8.21 6.85
C LYS A 214 -18.14 8.02 7.43
N CYS A 215 -18.24 7.99 8.75
CA CYS A 215 -19.52 8.11 9.43
C CYS A 215 -20.17 9.46 9.05
N GLN A 216 -21.45 9.41 8.71
CA GLN A 216 -22.30 10.58 8.52
C GLN A 216 -22.78 11.13 9.85
#